data_4cd9e8f2d8c21c1b4777b9ccfe59b595
#
_entry.id   4cd9e8f2d8c21c1b4777b9ccfe59b595
#
_cell.length_a   1.000
_cell.length_b   1.000
_cell.length_c   1.000
_cell.angle_alpha   90.00
_cell.angle_beta   90.00
_cell.angle_gamma   90.00
#
_symmetry.space_group_name_H-M   'P 1'
#
loop_
_entity.id
_entity.type
_entity.pdbx_description
1 polymer ?
#
loop_
_entity_poly.entity_id
_entity_poly.type
_entity_poly.pdbx_seq_one_letter_code
_entity_poly.pdbx_strand_id
1 'polypeptide(L)'
;MVVALIALVAALAGTAYAAQTINGGAIKKQTIGGGKLKKDTLTGFQINNNKLGTVPMAKVATHTFWAVVNNPASPGNAALARVSGPNITAAEGGGAVTIAFPFNVSACANVAARNNAGTTVPNSGYAQTNTSAANPNAIEVRTKDKDGTPEDADFHLIVICP
;
A
#
# COMPACT_ATOMS: atom_id res chain seq x y z
N MET A 1 17.70 63.06 29.88
CA MET A 1 16.72 62.92 28.77
C MET A 1 17.30 62.28 27.52
N VAL A 2 18.51 62.64 27.04
CA VAL A 2 19.11 62.12 25.80
C VAL A 2 19.32 60.61 25.84
N VAL A 3 19.83 60.06 26.96
CA VAL A 3 20.10 58.62 27.11
C VAL A 3 18.80 57.78 27.03
N ALA A 4 17.71 58.29 27.62
CA ALA A 4 16.42 57.57 27.56
C ALA A 4 15.81 57.54 26.15
N LEU A 5 16.05 58.58 25.37
CA LEU A 5 15.59 58.65 24.00
C LEU A 5 16.38 57.68 23.11
N ILE A 6 17.67 57.58 23.30
CA ILE A 6 18.53 56.62 22.56
C ILE A 6 18.15 55.18 22.92
N ALA A 7 17.90 54.88 24.20
CA ALA A 7 17.45 53.56 24.61
C ALA A 7 16.09 53.17 24.03
N LEU A 8 15.15 54.13 23.91
CA LEU A 8 13.83 53.89 23.31
C LEU A 8 13.96 53.60 21.82
N VAL A 9 14.76 54.37 21.09
CA VAL A 9 14.99 54.14 19.65
C VAL A 9 15.65 52.79 19.39
N ALA A 10 16.63 52.40 20.22
CA ALA A 10 17.29 51.09 20.11
C ALA A 10 16.32 49.91 20.39
N ALA A 11 15.43 50.09 21.39
CA ALA A 11 14.41 49.07 21.70
C ALA A 11 13.37 48.93 20.57
N LEU A 12 12.94 50.05 19.99
CA LEU A 12 11.98 50.04 18.86
C LEU A 12 12.60 49.48 17.57
N ALA A 13 13.89 49.76 17.31
CA ALA A 13 14.60 49.24 16.14
C ALA A 13 14.81 47.70 16.24
N GLY A 14 14.97 47.18 17.46
CA GLY A 14 15.12 45.71 17.67
C GLY A 14 13.85 44.90 17.40
N THR A 15 12.68 45.48 17.60
CA THR A 15 11.40 44.80 17.37
C THR A 15 11.00 44.69 15.88
N ALA A 16 11.51 45.57 15.04
CA ALA A 16 11.23 45.59 13.61
C ALA A 16 11.90 44.36 12.86
N TYR A 17 12.93 43.77 13.41
CA TYR A 17 13.58 42.63 12.83
C TYR A 17 12.81 41.29 13.03
N ALA A 18 11.91 41.21 13.99
CA ALA A 18 11.15 40.03 14.31
C ALA A 18 10.02 39.72 13.30
N ALA A 19 9.64 40.68 12.48
CA ALA A 19 8.57 40.56 11.47
C ALA A 19 9.08 40.22 10.06
N GLN A 20 10.38 40.04 9.89
CA GLN A 20 10.92 39.60 8.58
C GLN A 20 10.53 38.17 8.31
N THR A 21 9.90 37.95 7.18
CA THR A 21 9.65 36.62 6.63
C THR A 21 10.97 35.83 6.60
N ILE A 22 11.01 34.73 7.33
CA ILE A 22 12.20 33.88 7.38
C ILE A 22 12.45 33.32 5.98
N ASN A 23 13.52 33.75 5.34
CA ASN A 23 13.95 33.19 4.06
C ASN A 23 14.46 31.75 4.30
N GLY A 24 13.91 30.78 3.57
CA GLY A 24 14.31 29.37 3.69
C GLY A 24 15.82 29.14 3.51
N GLY A 25 16.54 30.02 2.78
CA GLY A 25 17.99 29.99 2.65
C GLY A 25 18.76 30.28 3.95
N ALA A 26 18.13 30.99 4.90
CA ALA A 26 18.72 31.28 6.23
C ALA A 26 18.59 30.11 7.22
N ILE A 27 17.79 29.09 6.90
CA ILE A 27 17.56 27.92 7.74
C ILE A 27 18.64 26.89 7.42
N LYS A 28 19.45 26.53 8.42
CA LYS A 28 20.43 25.44 8.26
C LYS A 28 19.73 24.14 7.90
N LYS A 29 20.35 23.37 7.00
CA LYS A 29 19.84 22.02 6.65
C LYS A 29 19.65 21.17 7.91
N GLN A 30 18.57 20.41 7.97
CA GLN A 30 18.28 19.45 9.06
C GLN A 30 18.03 20.07 10.46
N THR A 31 17.76 21.37 10.55
CA THR A 31 17.53 22.04 11.85
C THR A 31 16.04 22.12 12.24
N ILE A 32 15.13 21.89 11.31
CA ILE A 32 13.68 21.90 11.59
C ILE A 32 13.24 20.47 11.91
N GLY A 33 13.03 20.17 13.18
CA GLY A 33 12.44 18.90 13.60
C GLY A 33 10.96 18.82 13.23
N GLY A 34 10.46 17.60 12.97
CA GLY A 34 9.07 17.36 12.55
C GLY A 34 8.01 17.96 13.51
N GLY A 35 8.30 18.06 14.82
CA GLY A 35 7.41 18.68 15.80
C GLY A 35 7.26 20.21 15.66
N LYS A 36 8.06 20.86 14.81
CA LYS A 36 7.94 22.29 14.48
C LYS A 36 7.08 22.54 13.27
N LEU A 37 6.70 21.51 12.54
CA LEU A 37 5.78 21.58 11.42
C LEU A 37 4.37 21.32 11.95
N LYS A 38 3.44 22.22 11.63
CA LYS A 38 2.03 22.01 11.98
C LYS A 38 1.52 20.79 11.23
N LYS A 39 0.87 19.87 11.92
CA LYS A 39 0.28 18.68 11.33
C LYS A 39 -0.64 19.06 10.17
N ASP A 40 -0.60 18.26 9.09
CA ASP A 40 -1.46 18.38 7.90
C ASP A 40 -1.29 19.70 7.09
N THR A 41 -0.16 20.42 7.26
CA THR A 41 0.12 21.66 6.51
C THR A 41 1.04 21.50 5.32
N LEU A 42 1.78 20.40 5.23
CA LEU A 42 2.62 20.10 4.07
C LEU A 42 1.82 19.24 3.08
N THR A 43 1.63 19.76 1.88
CA THR A 43 0.99 19.05 0.77
C THR A 43 2.02 18.57 -0.25
N GLY A 44 1.62 17.75 -1.20
CA GLY A 44 2.51 17.31 -2.29
C GLY A 44 3.10 18.44 -3.13
N PHE A 45 2.53 19.65 -3.02
CA PHE A 45 3.05 20.84 -3.71
C PHE A 45 4.35 21.36 -3.09
N GLN A 46 4.50 21.22 -1.75
CA GLN A 46 5.70 21.65 -1.01
C GLN A 46 6.78 20.56 -0.94
N ILE A 47 6.45 19.34 -1.35
CA ILE A 47 7.35 18.19 -1.22
C ILE A 47 7.78 17.74 -2.62
N ASN A 48 9.09 17.71 -2.87
CA ASN A 48 9.62 17.14 -4.09
C ASN A 48 9.54 15.60 -4.02
N ASN A 49 8.48 15.02 -4.57
CA ASN A 49 8.20 13.58 -4.53
C ASN A 49 9.34 12.73 -5.14
N ASN A 50 10.08 13.28 -6.12
CA ASN A 50 11.20 12.56 -6.76
C ASN A 50 12.43 12.44 -5.84
N LYS A 51 12.47 13.22 -4.76
CA LYS A 51 13.56 13.20 -3.76
C LYS A 51 13.15 12.55 -2.43
N LEU A 52 11.89 12.17 -2.31
CA LEU A 52 11.47 11.32 -1.21
C LEU A 52 12.03 9.92 -1.48
N GLY A 53 12.79 9.38 -0.56
CA GLY A 53 13.09 7.96 -0.55
C GLY A 53 11.81 7.12 -0.50
N THR A 54 11.90 5.82 -0.30
CA THR A 54 10.73 4.96 -0.16
C THR A 54 9.79 5.54 0.91
N VAL A 55 8.69 6.16 0.46
CA VAL A 55 7.64 6.62 1.40
C VAL A 55 7.01 5.34 1.97
N PRO A 56 7.05 5.13 3.29
CA PRO A 56 6.33 4.01 3.88
C PRO A 56 4.86 4.14 3.50
N MET A 57 4.43 3.32 2.59
CA MET A 57 3.07 3.08 2.11
C MET A 57 2.12 4.28 2.18
N ALA A 58 1.85 4.89 1.03
CA ALA A 58 0.69 5.76 0.90
C ALA A 58 -0.57 4.98 1.35
N LYS A 59 -1.44 5.62 2.14
CA LYS A 59 -2.64 4.99 2.73
C LYS A 59 -3.52 4.23 1.70
N VAL A 60 -3.47 4.63 0.43
CA VAL A 60 -4.14 3.96 -0.69
C VAL A 60 -3.45 2.66 -1.10
N ALA A 61 -2.10 2.58 -0.99
CA ALA A 61 -1.36 1.36 -1.32
C ALA A 61 -1.54 0.25 -0.27
N THR A 62 -1.99 0.58 0.95
CA THR A 62 -2.27 -0.41 2.00
C THR A 62 -3.58 -1.16 1.79
N HIS A 63 -4.42 -0.72 0.86
CA HIS A 63 -5.74 -1.28 0.62
C HIS A 63 -5.82 -2.16 -0.65
N THR A 64 -4.71 -2.33 -1.36
CA THR A 64 -4.64 -3.20 -2.54
C THR A 64 -3.65 -4.32 -2.31
N PHE A 65 -4.13 -5.54 -2.35
CA PHE A 65 -3.32 -6.76 -2.16
C PHE A 65 -3.42 -7.62 -3.40
N TRP A 66 -2.38 -8.38 -3.67
CA TRP A 66 -2.37 -9.31 -4.79
C TRP A 66 -1.52 -10.54 -4.48
N ALA A 67 -1.87 -11.63 -5.13
CA ALA A 67 -1.13 -12.88 -5.09
C ALA A 67 -1.06 -13.48 -6.50
N VAL A 68 0.09 -14.04 -6.83
CA VAL A 68 0.29 -14.93 -7.96
C VAL A 68 0.44 -16.32 -7.40
N VAL A 69 -0.43 -17.22 -7.81
CA VAL A 69 -0.49 -18.58 -7.30
C VAL A 69 -0.11 -19.55 -8.40
N ASN A 70 0.86 -20.39 -8.11
CA ASN A 70 1.17 -21.56 -8.89
C ASN A 70 0.36 -22.72 -8.31
N ASN A 71 -0.56 -23.23 -9.10
CA ASN A 71 -1.43 -24.35 -8.73
C ASN A 71 -1.29 -25.49 -9.76
N PRO A 72 -0.20 -26.25 -9.68
CA PRO A 72 0.00 -27.36 -10.60
C PRO A 72 -1.09 -28.42 -10.39
N ALA A 73 -1.39 -29.18 -11.45
CA ALA A 73 -2.39 -30.24 -11.48
C ALA A 73 -2.11 -31.45 -10.52
N SER A 74 -1.48 -31.18 -9.41
CA SER A 74 -1.22 -32.13 -8.32
C SER A 74 -1.86 -31.62 -7.05
N PRO A 75 -2.91 -32.28 -6.53
CA PRO A 75 -3.63 -31.83 -5.35
C PRO A 75 -2.70 -31.53 -4.15
N GLY A 76 -2.95 -30.43 -3.46
CA GLY A 76 -2.22 -30.03 -2.25
C GLY A 76 -0.92 -29.24 -2.50
N ASN A 77 -0.62 -28.88 -3.75
CA ASN A 77 0.63 -28.19 -4.10
C ASN A 77 0.46 -26.71 -4.51
N ALA A 78 -0.67 -26.10 -4.23
CA ALA A 78 -0.82 -24.67 -4.47
C ALA A 78 0.20 -23.87 -3.65
N ALA A 79 0.98 -23.05 -4.32
CA ALA A 79 2.04 -22.25 -3.72
C ALA A 79 1.98 -20.81 -4.18
N LEU A 80 2.31 -19.88 -3.27
CA LEU A 80 2.47 -18.48 -3.62
C LEU A 80 3.78 -18.29 -4.39
N ALA A 81 3.67 -17.92 -5.67
CA ALA A 81 4.82 -17.56 -6.49
C ALA A 81 5.29 -16.13 -6.17
N ARG A 82 4.35 -15.20 -5.99
CA ARG A 82 4.60 -13.79 -5.63
C ARG A 82 3.42 -13.21 -4.88
N VAL A 83 3.67 -12.30 -3.95
CA VAL A 83 2.65 -11.63 -3.13
C VAL A 83 2.98 -10.17 -2.86
N SER A 84 1.96 -9.38 -2.57
CA SER A 84 2.09 -7.95 -2.26
C SER A 84 2.61 -7.64 -0.84
N GLY A 85 2.66 -8.62 0.06
CA GLY A 85 3.06 -8.38 1.45
C GLY A 85 3.35 -9.65 2.24
N PRO A 86 3.90 -9.52 3.45
CA PRO A 86 4.19 -10.64 4.33
C PRO A 86 2.91 -11.28 4.89
N ASN A 87 3.05 -12.52 5.37
CA ASN A 87 2.00 -13.27 6.06
C ASN A 87 0.73 -13.56 5.22
N ILE A 88 0.83 -13.49 3.89
CA ILE A 88 -0.18 -14.05 2.99
C ILE A 88 0.20 -15.53 2.77
N THR A 89 -0.77 -16.42 2.88
CA THR A 89 -0.56 -17.86 2.72
C THR A 89 -1.54 -18.44 1.71
N ALA A 90 -1.17 -19.53 1.06
CA ALA A 90 -2.03 -20.32 0.19
C ALA A 90 -2.15 -21.74 0.72
N ALA A 91 -3.34 -22.30 0.66
CA ALA A 91 -3.62 -23.69 0.97
C ALA A 91 -4.67 -24.22 0.00
N GLU A 92 -4.46 -25.42 -0.51
CA GLU A 92 -5.42 -26.09 -1.38
C GLU A 92 -6.27 -27.06 -0.58
N GLY A 93 -7.57 -27.09 -0.86
CA GLY A 93 -8.49 -28.04 -0.25
C GLY A 93 -9.89 -27.97 -0.86
N GLY A 94 -10.53 -29.11 -1.04
CA GLY A 94 -11.90 -29.19 -1.55
C GLY A 94 -12.10 -28.65 -2.98
N GLY A 95 -11.08 -28.69 -3.84
CA GLY A 95 -11.11 -28.16 -5.21
C GLY A 95 -11.11 -26.63 -5.27
N ALA A 96 -10.56 -26.00 -4.25
CA ALA A 96 -10.34 -24.55 -4.19
C ALA A 96 -8.98 -24.25 -3.57
N VAL A 97 -8.38 -23.15 -3.96
CA VAL A 97 -7.21 -22.59 -3.28
C VAL A 97 -7.68 -21.46 -2.35
N THR A 98 -7.38 -21.60 -1.08
CA THR A 98 -7.68 -20.59 -0.06
C THR A 98 -6.47 -19.70 0.13
N ILE A 99 -6.62 -18.40 -0.12
CA ILE A 99 -5.60 -17.39 0.12
C ILE A 99 -5.97 -16.67 1.41
N ALA A 100 -5.15 -16.80 2.45
CA ALA A 100 -5.36 -16.15 3.73
C ALA A 100 -4.48 -14.91 3.87
N PHE A 101 -5.08 -13.84 4.40
CA PHE A 101 -4.49 -12.53 4.64
C PHE A 101 -4.34 -12.28 6.14
N PRO A 102 -3.41 -11.41 6.59
CA PRO A 102 -3.25 -11.09 8.01
C PRO A 102 -4.34 -10.15 8.57
N PHE A 103 -5.41 -9.87 7.82
CA PHE A 103 -6.50 -8.97 8.18
C PHE A 103 -7.82 -9.44 7.53
N ASN A 104 -8.94 -8.85 7.98
CA ASN A 104 -10.26 -9.18 7.47
C ASN A 104 -10.46 -8.65 6.04
N VAL A 105 -10.81 -9.54 5.11
CA VAL A 105 -11.07 -9.26 3.69
C VAL A 105 -12.54 -9.45 3.28
N SER A 106 -13.43 -9.68 4.23
CA SER A 106 -14.84 -9.99 3.95
C SER A 106 -15.60 -8.85 3.27
N ALA A 107 -15.18 -7.59 3.50
CA ALA A 107 -15.77 -6.40 2.88
C ALA A 107 -14.99 -5.92 1.64
N CYS A 108 -13.97 -6.65 1.21
CA CYS A 108 -13.12 -6.27 0.08
C CYS A 108 -13.69 -6.78 -1.24
N ALA A 109 -13.52 -5.99 -2.29
CA ALA A 109 -13.70 -6.46 -3.65
C ALA A 109 -12.54 -7.37 -4.04
N ASN A 110 -12.84 -8.47 -4.73
CA ASN A 110 -11.81 -9.39 -5.19
C ASN A 110 -12.07 -9.86 -6.61
N VAL A 111 -11.01 -10.11 -7.35
CA VAL A 111 -11.05 -10.66 -8.70
C VAL A 111 -9.86 -11.60 -8.90
N ALA A 112 -10.11 -12.76 -9.50
CA ALA A 112 -9.06 -13.63 -9.94
C ALA A 112 -9.16 -13.88 -11.45
N ALA A 113 -8.00 -14.05 -12.07
CA ALA A 113 -7.88 -14.43 -13.46
C ALA A 113 -6.94 -15.61 -13.59
N ARG A 114 -7.29 -16.60 -14.41
CA ARG A 114 -6.35 -17.64 -14.78
C ARG A 114 -5.15 -17.02 -15.49
N ASN A 115 -4.00 -17.44 -15.11
CA ASN A 115 -2.75 -17.04 -15.74
C ASN A 115 -1.73 -18.15 -15.50
N ASN A 116 -0.63 -18.11 -16.23
CA ASN A 116 0.50 -18.96 -15.94
C ASN A 116 1.51 -18.16 -15.08
N ALA A 117 1.88 -18.70 -13.94
CA ALA A 117 2.98 -18.16 -13.14
C ALA A 117 4.34 -18.25 -13.87
N GLY A 118 4.42 -19.04 -14.92
CA GLY A 118 5.54 -19.19 -15.85
C GLY A 118 5.39 -18.40 -17.15
N THR A 119 5.95 -18.95 -18.23
CA THR A 119 6.05 -18.30 -19.55
C THR A 119 5.05 -18.82 -20.59
N THR A 120 4.26 -19.83 -20.25
CA THR A 120 3.31 -20.46 -21.18
C THR A 120 1.96 -19.72 -21.14
N VAL A 121 1.35 -19.49 -22.29
CA VAL A 121 0.00 -18.92 -22.35
C VAL A 121 -0.99 -19.92 -21.71
N PRO A 122 -1.84 -19.50 -20.77
CA PRO A 122 -2.78 -20.40 -20.12
C PRO A 122 -3.84 -20.91 -21.13
N ASN A 123 -4.28 -22.13 -20.92
CA ASN A 123 -5.43 -22.69 -21.64
C ASN A 123 -6.67 -21.83 -21.36
N SER A 124 -7.64 -21.86 -22.28
CA SER A 124 -8.92 -21.18 -22.09
C SER A 124 -9.64 -21.71 -20.85
N GLY A 125 -10.15 -20.79 -20.03
CA GLY A 125 -10.83 -21.10 -18.77
C GLY A 125 -10.97 -19.83 -17.92
N TYR A 126 -11.50 -19.97 -16.73
CA TYR A 126 -11.75 -18.83 -15.84
C TYR A 126 -11.49 -19.18 -14.38
N ALA A 127 -11.35 -18.14 -13.55
CA ALA A 127 -11.28 -18.25 -12.10
C ALA A 127 -12.54 -17.64 -11.47
N GLN A 128 -13.03 -18.25 -10.41
CA GLN A 128 -14.11 -17.74 -9.57
C GLN A 128 -13.57 -17.47 -8.18
N THR A 129 -14.01 -16.39 -7.59
CA THR A 129 -13.62 -16.00 -6.23
C THR A 129 -14.82 -16.00 -5.31
N ASN A 130 -14.61 -16.35 -4.06
CA ASN A 130 -15.58 -16.21 -3.00
C ASN A 130 -14.86 -15.84 -1.69
N THR A 131 -15.49 -15.02 -0.87
CA THR A 131 -15.02 -14.82 0.51
C THR A 131 -15.28 -16.10 1.29
N SER A 132 -14.28 -16.60 2.01
CA SER A 132 -14.45 -17.83 2.77
C SER A 132 -15.47 -17.65 3.91
N ALA A 133 -16.49 -18.49 3.95
CA ALA A 133 -17.47 -18.47 5.05
C ALA A 133 -16.87 -18.91 6.39
N ALA A 134 -15.82 -19.71 6.35
CA ALA A 134 -15.15 -20.24 7.55
C ALA A 134 -14.07 -19.29 8.09
N ASN A 135 -13.53 -18.40 7.27
CA ASN A 135 -12.45 -17.51 7.65
C ASN A 135 -12.61 -16.13 6.99
N PRO A 136 -13.02 -15.07 7.72
CA PRO A 136 -13.20 -13.73 7.17
C PRO A 136 -11.90 -13.09 6.65
N ASN A 137 -10.77 -13.70 6.94
CA ASN A 137 -9.46 -13.28 6.47
C ASN A 137 -9.03 -14.00 5.18
N ALA A 138 -9.91 -14.77 4.54
CA ALA A 138 -9.53 -15.58 3.40
C ALA A 138 -10.46 -15.43 2.19
N ILE A 139 -9.86 -15.54 1.01
CA ILE A 139 -10.55 -15.64 -0.29
C ILE A 139 -10.32 -17.05 -0.83
N GLU A 140 -11.39 -17.72 -1.21
CA GLU A 140 -11.37 -18.98 -1.94
C GLU A 140 -11.37 -18.72 -3.44
N VAL A 141 -10.47 -19.35 -4.17
CA VAL A 141 -10.38 -19.27 -5.63
C VAL A 141 -10.54 -20.66 -6.22
N ARG A 142 -11.45 -20.79 -7.16
CA ARG A 142 -11.66 -22.00 -7.96
C ARG A 142 -11.35 -21.71 -9.40
N THR A 143 -10.48 -22.49 -9.98
CA THR A 143 -10.17 -22.42 -11.41
C THR A 143 -10.96 -23.49 -12.16
N LYS A 144 -11.40 -23.14 -13.35
CA LYS A 144 -12.21 -23.99 -14.22
C LYS A 144 -11.72 -23.88 -15.66
N ASP A 145 -11.90 -24.96 -16.40
CA ASP A 145 -11.68 -24.96 -17.86
C ASP A 145 -12.77 -24.14 -18.59
N LYS A 146 -12.70 -24.12 -19.92
CA LYS A 146 -13.68 -23.43 -20.78
C LYS A 146 -15.11 -23.99 -20.68
N ASP A 147 -15.27 -25.25 -20.27
CA ASP A 147 -16.55 -25.97 -20.17
C ASP A 147 -17.13 -25.91 -18.73
N GLY A 148 -16.42 -25.26 -17.81
CA GLY A 148 -16.83 -25.09 -16.44
C GLY A 148 -16.44 -26.25 -15.51
N THR A 149 -15.64 -27.19 -16.00
CA THR A 149 -15.12 -28.29 -15.18
C THR A 149 -14.01 -27.77 -14.25
N PRO A 150 -14.00 -28.15 -12.98
CA PRO A 150 -12.90 -27.81 -12.09
C PRO A 150 -11.55 -28.29 -12.67
N GLU A 151 -10.59 -27.40 -12.67
CA GLU A 151 -9.24 -27.66 -13.19
C GLU A 151 -8.23 -26.89 -12.33
N ASP A 152 -7.20 -27.59 -11.86
CA ASP A 152 -6.11 -26.92 -11.15
C ASP A 152 -5.27 -26.12 -12.14
N ALA A 153 -5.23 -24.81 -11.93
CA ALA A 153 -4.50 -23.91 -12.81
C ALA A 153 -3.96 -22.71 -12.04
N ASP A 154 -2.86 -22.19 -12.50
CA ASP A 154 -2.28 -20.96 -12.01
C ASP A 154 -3.25 -19.79 -12.14
N PHE A 155 -3.19 -18.86 -11.19
CA PHE A 155 -4.02 -17.67 -11.24
C PHE A 155 -3.37 -16.46 -10.56
N HIS A 156 -3.88 -15.30 -10.91
CA HIS A 156 -3.62 -14.04 -10.20
C HIS A 156 -4.85 -13.64 -9.43
N LEU A 157 -4.67 -13.20 -8.20
CA LEU A 157 -5.72 -12.66 -7.34
C LEU A 157 -5.39 -11.21 -7.01
N ILE A 158 -6.37 -10.32 -7.14
CA ILE A 158 -6.32 -8.93 -6.66
C ILE A 158 -7.45 -8.75 -5.65
N VAL A 159 -7.15 -8.13 -4.52
CA VAL A 159 -8.08 -7.80 -3.45
C VAL A 159 -7.95 -6.32 -3.14
N ILE A 160 -9.07 -5.60 -3.18
CA ILE A 160 -9.15 -4.16 -2.93
C ILE A 160 -10.10 -3.94 -1.76
N CYS A 161 -9.57 -3.39 -0.68
CA CYS A 161 -10.32 -3.13 0.54
C CYS A 161 -10.67 -1.64 0.68
N PRO A 162 -11.82 -1.29 1.28
CA PRO A 162 -12.25 0.09 1.50
C PRO A 162 -11.36 0.87 2.48
#